data_b6a423ac0dd42ffc3cad3f47ed111200
#
_entry.id   b6a423ac0dd42ffc3cad3f47ed111200
#
_cell.length_a   1.000
_cell.length_b   1.000
_cell.length_c   1.000
_cell.angle_alpha   90.00
_cell.angle_beta   90.00
_cell.angle_gamma   90.00
#
_symmetry.space_group_name_H-M   'P 1'
#
loop_
_entity.id
_entity.type
_entity.pdbx_description
1 polymer ?
#
loop_
_entity_poly.entity_id
_entity_poly.type
_entity_poly.pdbx_seq_one_letter_code
_entity_poly.pdbx_strand_id
1 'polypeptide(L)'
;MAGSDLYVGTLDVLILKALSWGPMHGYGIGRWIRQTTEDVLAVQEGALYPALHRLQRRGWLDEEWGVTETGREAKYYRLTPVGRRQLRSEVERWRTYARAVSAALDAAPA
;
A
#
# COMPACT_ATOMS: atom_id res chain seq x y z
N MET A 1 2.81 8.73 -15.47
CA MET A 1 1.66 8.80 -14.57
C MET A 1 2.07 9.22 -13.18
N ALA A 2 1.38 10.15 -12.61
CA ALA A 2 1.62 10.52 -11.23
C ALA A 2 1.14 9.39 -10.31
N GLY A 3 1.68 9.34 -9.08
CA GLY A 3 1.24 8.35 -8.09
C GLY A 3 -0.24 8.45 -7.77
N SER A 4 -0.84 9.64 -7.97
CA SER A 4 -2.27 9.84 -7.77
C SER A 4 -3.13 9.11 -8.80
N ASP A 5 -2.52 8.60 -9.87
CA ASP A 5 -3.22 7.90 -10.93
C ASP A 5 -3.32 6.40 -10.69
N LEU A 6 -2.92 5.94 -9.51
CA LEU A 6 -3.09 4.55 -9.14
C LEU A 6 -4.58 4.19 -9.12
N TYR A 7 -4.89 3.00 -9.59
CA TYR A 7 -6.26 2.52 -9.58
C TYR A 7 -6.78 2.43 -8.16
N VAL A 8 -8.11 2.59 -8.02
CA VAL A 8 -8.77 2.54 -6.71
C VAL A 8 -8.44 1.24 -6.00
N GLY A 9 -8.01 1.37 -4.77
CA GLY A 9 -7.65 0.22 -3.94
C GLY A 9 -6.23 -0.27 -4.10
N THR A 10 -5.53 0.13 -5.15
CA THR A 10 -4.16 -0.31 -5.38
C THR A 10 -3.22 0.19 -4.29
N LEU A 11 -3.33 1.46 -3.93
CA LEU A 11 -2.48 2.03 -2.90
C LEU A 11 -2.71 1.35 -1.55
N ASP A 12 -3.96 1.07 -1.22
CA ASP A 12 -4.30 0.41 0.05
C ASP A 12 -3.62 -0.96 0.16
N VAL A 13 -3.72 -1.79 -0.88
CA VAL A 13 -3.12 -3.12 -0.83
C VAL A 13 -1.59 -3.04 -0.78
N LEU A 14 -1.00 -2.05 -1.43
CA LEU A 14 0.45 -1.86 -1.39
C LEU A 14 0.93 -1.44 -0.01
N ILE A 15 0.20 -0.55 0.66
CA ILE A 15 0.52 -0.15 2.02
C ILE A 15 0.44 -1.35 2.96
N LEU A 16 -0.65 -2.10 2.88
CA LEU A 16 -0.83 -3.27 3.73
C LEU A 16 0.29 -4.28 3.51
N LYS A 17 0.67 -4.50 2.26
CA LYS A 17 1.75 -5.43 1.95
C LYS A 17 3.09 -4.95 2.50
N ALA A 18 3.40 -3.67 2.35
CA ALA A 18 4.63 -3.11 2.88
C ALA A 18 4.74 -3.37 4.38
N LEU A 19 3.62 -3.21 5.10
CA LEU A 19 3.60 -3.37 6.55
C LEU A 19 3.53 -4.82 6.99
N SER A 20 3.38 -5.76 6.07
CA SER A 20 3.37 -7.18 6.43
C SER A 20 4.72 -7.67 6.95
N TRP A 21 5.78 -6.96 6.66
CA TRP A 21 7.14 -7.29 7.11
C TRP A 21 7.47 -6.72 8.48
N GLY A 22 6.70 -5.73 8.94
CA GLY A 22 6.92 -5.07 10.20
C GLY A 22 6.55 -3.60 10.11
N PRO A 23 6.66 -2.87 11.24
CA PRO A 23 6.33 -1.45 11.25
C PRO A 23 7.23 -0.63 10.33
N MET A 24 6.65 0.39 9.69
CA MET A 24 7.38 1.33 8.85
C MET A 24 6.78 2.72 9.01
N HIS A 25 7.62 3.76 8.88
CA HIS A 25 7.12 5.12 8.78
C HIS A 25 6.70 5.40 7.34
N GLY A 26 5.96 6.51 7.12
CA GLY A 26 5.39 6.81 5.81
C GLY A 26 6.42 6.89 4.70
N TYR A 27 7.55 7.56 4.96
CA TYR A 27 8.61 7.67 3.98
C TYR A 27 9.13 6.28 3.57
N GLY A 28 9.29 5.39 4.54
CA GLY A 28 9.75 4.03 4.28
C GLY A 28 8.77 3.24 3.44
N ILE A 29 7.47 3.41 3.68
CA ILE A 29 6.43 2.76 2.88
C ILE A 29 6.53 3.20 1.42
N GLY A 30 6.60 4.51 1.19
CA GLY A 30 6.70 5.04 -0.17
C GLY A 30 7.95 4.56 -0.88
N ARG A 31 9.08 4.55 -0.18
CA ARG A 31 10.34 4.07 -0.75
C ARG A 31 10.27 2.58 -1.07
N TRP A 32 9.67 1.78 -0.19
CA TRP A 32 9.52 0.36 -0.43
C TRP A 32 8.69 0.09 -1.69
N ILE A 33 7.60 0.85 -1.88
CA ILE A 33 6.76 0.69 -3.07
C ILE A 33 7.57 1.00 -4.33
N ARG A 34 8.31 2.11 -4.33
CA ARG A 34 9.14 2.48 -5.48
C ARG A 34 10.19 1.43 -5.80
N GLN A 35 10.92 0.99 -4.79
CA GLN A 35 11.99 0.02 -4.98
C GLN A 35 11.48 -1.33 -5.46
N THR A 36 10.38 -1.80 -4.85
CA THR A 36 9.84 -3.11 -5.17
C THR A 36 9.24 -3.16 -6.57
N THR A 37 8.74 -2.02 -7.07
CA THR A 37 8.16 -1.94 -8.41
C THR A 37 9.13 -1.37 -9.44
N GLU A 38 10.40 -1.29 -9.10
CA GLU A 38 11.45 -0.77 -10.00
C GLU A 38 11.07 0.61 -10.57
N ASP A 39 10.62 1.48 -9.70
CA ASP A 39 10.21 2.86 -10.00
C ASP A 39 8.98 3.00 -10.91
N VAL A 40 8.32 1.90 -11.23
CA VAL A 40 7.09 1.98 -12.02
C VAL A 40 5.98 2.67 -11.25
N LEU A 41 5.88 2.38 -9.94
CA LEU A 41 4.90 3.04 -9.09
C LEU A 41 5.60 3.97 -8.11
N ALA A 42 5.17 5.22 -8.11
CA ALA A 42 5.67 6.22 -7.17
C ALA A 42 4.46 6.84 -6.48
N VAL A 43 4.48 6.86 -5.15
CA VAL A 43 3.37 7.39 -4.37
C VAL A 43 3.78 8.73 -3.78
N GLN A 44 3.02 9.75 -4.09
CA GLN A 44 3.25 11.07 -3.55
C GLN A 44 2.66 11.19 -2.15
N GLU A 45 3.25 12.05 -1.33
CA GLU A 45 2.80 12.28 0.05
C GLU A 45 1.33 12.69 0.10
N GLY A 46 0.88 13.47 -0.88
CA GLY A 46 -0.51 13.90 -0.95
C GLY A 46 -1.52 12.77 -1.08
N ALA A 47 -1.10 11.62 -1.58
CA ALA A 47 -1.94 10.43 -1.67
C ALA A 47 -1.68 9.46 -0.50
N LEU A 48 -0.42 9.35 -0.09
CA LEU A 48 0.00 8.38 0.91
C LEU A 48 -0.62 8.64 2.28
N TYR A 49 -0.46 9.86 2.82
CA TYR A 49 -0.90 10.12 4.18
C TYR A 49 -2.41 10.06 4.36
N PRO A 50 -3.24 10.57 3.43
CA PRO A 50 -4.67 10.34 3.53
C PRO A 50 -5.05 8.86 3.51
N ALA A 51 -4.33 8.04 2.72
CA ALA A 51 -4.58 6.61 2.69
C ALA A 51 -4.24 5.95 4.03
N LEU A 52 -3.10 6.32 4.63
CA LEU A 52 -2.73 5.81 5.95
C LEU A 52 -3.79 6.15 7.00
N HIS A 53 -4.27 7.38 7.00
CA HIS A 53 -5.31 7.80 7.94
C HIS A 53 -6.61 7.04 7.72
N ARG A 54 -6.99 6.80 6.47
CA ARG A 54 -8.20 6.05 6.15
C ARG A 54 -8.11 4.62 6.66
N LEU A 55 -6.98 3.96 6.43
CA LEU A 55 -6.78 2.59 6.88
C LEU A 55 -6.73 2.50 8.40
N GLN A 56 -6.15 3.52 9.03
CA GLN A 56 -6.12 3.60 10.49
C GLN A 56 -7.54 3.75 11.07
N ARG A 57 -8.36 4.60 10.46
CA ARG A 57 -9.74 4.75 10.91
C ARG A 57 -10.56 3.48 10.75
N ARG A 58 -10.21 2.63 9.79
CA ARG A 58 -10.87 1.33 9.61
C ARG A 58 -10.40 0.29 10.62
N GLY A 59 -9.39 0.63 11.43
CA GLY A 59 -8.84 -0.32 12.38
C GLY A 59 -7.87 -1.32 11.78
N TRP A 60 -7.38 -1.07 10.57
CA TRP A 60 -6.45 -1.96 9.88
C TRP A 60 -4.99 -1.66 10.24
N LEU A 61 -4.72 -0.42 10.67
CA LEU A 61 -3.40 0.03 11.07
C LEU A 61 -3.45 0.67 12.45
N ASP A 62 -2.37 0.47 13.20
CA ASP A 62 -2.05 1.24 14.40
C ASP A 62 -0.86 2.12 14.11
N GLU A 63 -0.65 3.14 14.93
CA GLU A 63 0.52 3.98 14.83
C GLU A 63 1.20 4.10 16.18
N GLU A 64 2.50 4.35 16.16
CA GLU A 64 3.24 4.70 17.35
C GLU A 64 4.45 5.54 16.96
N TRP A 65 4.84 6.44 17.84
CA TRP A 65 6.03 7.27 17.61
C TRP A 65 7.29 6.46 17.84
N GLY A 66 8.28 6.68 16.98
CA GLY A 66 9.56 6.04 17.08
C GLY A 66 10.65 6.95 16.56
N VAL A 67 11.87 6.42 16.50
CA VAL A 67 13.03 7.18 16.03
C VAL A 67 13.60 6.47 14.81
N THR A 68 13.82 7.22 13.72
CA THR A 68 14.39 6.66 12.50
C THR A 68 15.88 6.44 12.65
N GLU A 69 16.49 5.78 11.67
CA GLU A 69 17.92 5.51 11.63
C GLU A 69 18.76 6.79 11.71
N THR A 70 18.21 7.89 11.22
CA THR A 70 18.89 9.19 11.24
C THR A 70 18.60 10.00 12.50
N GLY A 71 17.91 9.40 13.49
CA GLY A 71 17.63 10.04 14.76
C GLY A 71 16.42 10.96 14.77
N ARG A 72 15.59 10.92 13.73
CA ARG A 72 14.39 11.76 13.65
C ARG A 72 13.18 11.03 14.25
N GLU A 73 12.33 11.79 14.91
CA GLU A 73 11.04 11.26 15.35
C GLU A 73 10.14 11.06 14.15
N ALA A 74 9.43 9.94 14.12
CA ALA A 74 8.49 9.65 13.06
C ALA A 74 7.39 8.74 13.58
N LYS A 75 6.22 8.81 12.94
CA LYS A 75 5.14 7.87 13.22
C LYS A 75 5.41 6.59 12.45
N TYR A 76 5.41 5.48 13.16
CA TYR A 76 5.48 4.16 12.56
C TYR A 76 4.09 3.57 12.50
N TYR A 77 3.76 2.96 11.39
CA TYR A 77 2.49 2.29 11.16
C TYR A 77 2.72 0.79 11.18
N ARG A 78 1.75 0.04 11.66
CA ARG A 78 1.84 -1.42 11.68
C ARG A 78 0.46 -2.00 11.46
N LEU A 79 0.42 -3.24 10.96
CA LEU A 79 -0.84 -3.93 10.77
C LEU A 79 -1.41 -4.38 12.11
N THR A 80 -2.72 -4.19 12.26
CA THR A 80 -3.46 -4.82 13.34
C THR A 80 -3.81 -6.25 12.93
N PRO A 81 -4.29 -7.12 13.83
CA PRO A 81 -4.80 -8.43 13.42
C PRO A 81 -5.89 -8.34 12.35
N VAL A 82 -6.76 -7.33 12.44
CA VAL A 82 -7.78 -7.09 11.41
C VAL A 82 -7.10 -6.72 10.09
N GLY A 83 -6.08 -5.86 10.15
CA GLY A 83 -5.33 -5.46 8.96
C GLY A 83 -4.66 -6.64 8.27
N ARG A 84 -4.14 -7.60 9.02
CA ARG A 84 -3.54 -8.79 8.44
C ARG A 84 -4.57 -9.63 7.68
N ARG A 85 -5.77 -9.77 8.23
CA ARG A 85 -6.84 -10.48 7.54
C ARG A 85 -7.27 -9.74 6.28
N GLN A 86 -7.36 -8.40 6.39
CA GLN A 86 -7.74 -7.58 5.25
C GLN A 86 -6.69 -7.63 4.15
N LEU A 87 -5.42 -7.71 4.50
CA LEU A 87 -4.36 -7.85 3.50
C LEU A 87 -4.62 -9.07 2.61
N ARG A 88 -4.93 -10.21 3.20
CA ARG A 88 -5.17 -11.43 2.41
C ARG A 88 -6.36 -11.25 1.46
N SER A 89 -7.43 -10.64 1.95
CA SER A 89 -8.62 -10.39 1.16
C SER A 89 -8.34 -9.41 0.03
N GLU A 90 -7.60 -8.34 0.31
CA GLU A 90 -7.28 -7.31 -0.68
C GLU A 90 -6.34 -7.84 -1.76
N VAL A 91 -5.39 -8.70 -1.40
CA VAL A 91 -4.50 -9.33 -2.37
C VAL A 91 -5.28 -10.21 -3.33
N GLU A 92 -6.21 -11.03 -2.80
CA GLU A 92 -7.05 -11.88 -3.63
C GLU A 92 -7.91 -11.06 -4.59
N ARG A 93 -8.52 -10.02 -4.07
CA ARG A 93 -9.36 -9.13 -4.86
C ARG A 93 -8.56 -8.49 -5.99
N TRP A 94 -7.37 -7.99 -5.68
CA TRP A 94 -6.50 -7.39 -6.68
C TRP A 94 -6.12 -8.41 -7.76
N ARG A 95 -5.71 -9.60 -7.36
CA ARG A 95 -5.28 -10.62 -8.33
C ARG A 95 -6.41 -11.06 -9.24
N THR A 96 -7.62 -11.19 -8.71
CA THR A 96 -8.79 -11.50 -9.51
C THR A 96 -9.06 -10.40 -10.53
N TYR A 97 -9.02 -9.16 -10.07
CA TYR A 97 -9.22 -8.01 -10.95
C TYR A 97 -8.15 -7.94 -12.04
N ALA A 98 -6.90 -8.08 -11.67
CA ALA A 98 -5.79 -8.01 -12.63
C ALA A 98 -5.87 -9.09 -13.68
N ARG A 99 -6.22 -10.31 -13.29
CA ARG A 99 -6.39 -11.41 -14.24
C ARG A 99 -7.54 -11.14 -15.19
N ALA A 100 -8.65 -10.61 -14.68
CA ALA A 100 -9.80 -10.31 -15.52
C ALA A 100 -9.46 -9.23 -16.55
N VAL A 101 -8.79 -8.15 -16.13
CA VAL A 101 -8.39 -7.09 -17.04
C VAL A 101 -7.41 -7.63 -18.09
N SER A 102 -6.40 -8.39 -17.65
CA SER A 102 -5.42 -8.97 -18.58
C SER A 102 -6.10 -9.90 -19.60
N ALA A 103 -7.05 -10.72 -19.14
CA ALA A 103 -7.78 -11.60 -20.04
C ALA A 103 -8.54 -10.82 -21.10
N ALA A 104 -9.18 -9.72 -20.70
CA ALA A 104 -9.90 -8.88 -21.65
C ALA A 104 -8.96 -8.24 -22.67
N LEU A 105 -7.82 -7.74 -22.19
CA LEU A 105 -6.84 -7.10 -23.07
C LEU A 105 -6.18 -8.07 -24.05
N ASP A 106 -6.05 -9.31 -23.66
CA ASP A 106 -5.39 -10.34 -24.47
C ASP A 106 -6.38 -11.13 -25.34
N ALA A 107 -7.67 -10.82 -25.26
CA ALA A 107 -8.69 -11.56 -26.02
C ALA A 107 -8.55 -11.30 -27.50
N ALA A 108 -8.75 -12.38 -28.31
CA ALA A 108 -8.79 -12.25 -29.76
C ALA A 108 -10.16 -11.72 -30.18
N PRO A 109 -10.25 -11.07 -31.36
CA PRO A 109 -11.56 -10.65 -31.89
C PRO A 109 -12.47 -11.86 -32.09
N ALA A 110 -13.75 -11.66 -31.84
CA ALA A 110 -14.74 -12.72 -31.99
C ALA A 110 -14.95 -13.10 -33.46
#